data_8a501d415c88f5b8ba742bad9c9557fa
#
_entry.id   8a501d415c88f5b8ba742bad9c9557fa
#
_cell.length_a   1.000
_cell.length_b   1.000
_cell.length_c   1.000
_cell.angle_alpha   90.00
_cell.angle_beta   90.00
_cell.angle_gamma   90.00
#
_symmetry.space_group_name_H-M   'P 1'
#
loop_
_entity.id
_entity.type
_entity.pdbx_description
1 polymer ?
#
loop_
_entity_poly.entity_id
_entity_poly.type
_entity_poly.pdbx_seq_one_letter_code
_entity_poly.pdbx_strand_id
1 'polypeptide(L)'
;MEIYGPESSGKTTVALHAIASAQKDGGIAAFIDAEHALDPEYARLLGVDTDNLLVSQPDTGEQALEIADMLVRSGAIDIIVIDSVAALTPKAEIEGEMGDSHVGLQARLMSQALRKMTGALYNSGTTAIFINQLREKIGVMFGSPETTTGGKALKFYASVRCDIRRIQTLKDGQDAIGNRTKLKIVKNKVSPPFKIAEFDIMYGEGISRESSIIDLGVEHGFIKKSGSWFTYEGDQLGQGKEKARNFLKENPDLADEIEKKIFVKLGVGAAAAEAGEDVAMDVPGADDPLTDEAVDLVPNVDFDDD
;
A
#
# COMPACT_ATOMS: atom_id res chain seq x y z
N MET A 1 6.57 0.39 6.50
CA MET A 1 5.75 -0.61 5.76
C MET A 1 6.66 -1.49 4.92
N GLU A 2 6.32 -2.78 4.71
CA GLU A 2 7.02 -3.66 3.76
C GLU A 2 6.03 -4.15 2.69
N ILE A 3 6.41 -3.99 1.41
CA ILE A 3 5.70 -4.57 0.27
C ILE A 3 6.61 -5.61 -0.35
N TYR A 4 6.18 -6.87 -0.40
CA TYR A 4 6.99 -7.95 -0.93
C TYR A 4 6.18 -8.89 -1.83
N GLY A 5 6.85 -9.53 -2.76
CA GLY A 5 6.24 -10.45 -3.70
C GLY A 5 7.21 -10.87 -4.81
N PRO A 6 6.76 -11.74 -5.70
CA PRO A 6 7.53 -12.15 -6.87
C PRO A 6 7.91 -10.97 -7.77
N GLU A 7 8.84 -11.19 -8.66
CA GLU A 7 9.16 -10.25 -9.73
C GLU A 7 7.92 -9.93 -10.57
N SER A 8 7.85 -8.71 -11.11
CA SER A 8 6.74 -8.23 -11.95
C SER A 8 5.34 -8.35 -11.31
N SER A 9 5.26 -8.38 -9.97
CA SER A 9 3.97 -8.40 -9.25
C SER A 9 3.34 -7.02 -9.02
N GLY A 10 4.04 -5.92 -9.38
CA GLY A 10 3.55 -4.55 -9.23
C GLY A 10 3.97 -3.84 -7.93
N LYS A 11 5.02 -4.31 -7.24
CA LYS A 11 5.53 -3.69 -6.00
C LYS A 11 5.86 -2.22 -6.16
N THR A 12 6.72 -1.91 -7.14
CA THR A 12 7.15 -0.54 -7.46
C THR A 12 5.96 0.30 -7.93
N THR A 13 5.05 -0.25 -8.74
CA THR A 13 3.82 0.43 -9.17
C THR A 13 2.98 0.90 -7.98
N VAL A 14 2.73 0.03 -6.99
CA VAL A 14 1.98 0.39 -5.78
C VAL A 14 2.70 1.48 -4.98
N ALA A 15 4.03 1.40 -4.86
CA ALA A 15 4.82 2.40 -4.15
C ALA A 15 4.81 3.76 -4.87
N LEU A 16 4.90 3.77 -6.21
CA LEU A 16 4.82 5.00 -7.01
C LEU A 16 3.43 5.65 -6.92
N HIS A 17 2.35 4.87 -6.93
CA HIS A 17 1.00 5.42 -6.67
C HIS A 17 0.87 6.01 -5.25
N ALA A 18 1.52 5.42 -4.25
CA ALA A 18 1.55 5.99 -2.90
C ALA A 18 2.32 7.33 -2.86
N ILE A 19 3.43 7.44 -3.60
CA ILE A 19 4.16 8.70 -3.78
C ILE A 19 3.26 9.74 -4.47
N ALA A 20 2.66 9.39 -5.61
CA ALA A 20 1.78 10.29 -6.36
C ALA A 20 0.62 10.81 -5.49
N SER A 21 0.02 9.94 -4.68
CA SER A 21 -1.03 10.32 -3.74
C SER A 21 -0.52 11.28 -2.67
N ALA A 22 0.64 11.02 -2.07
CA ALA A 22 1.24 11.91 -1.07
C ALA A 22 1.58 13.28 -1.65
N GLN A 23 2.15 13.34 -2.86
CA GLN A 23 2.45 14.60 -3.55
C GLN A 23 1.20 15.39 -3.92
N LYS A 24 0.11 14.70 -4.31
CA LYS A 24 -1.18 15.34 -4.60
C LYS A 24 -1.75 16.06 -3.38
N ASP A 25 -1.49 15.54 -2.18
CA ASP A 25 -1.88 16.15 -0.91
C ASP A 25 -0.84 17.19 -0.41
N GLY A 26 0.15 17.54 -1.24
CA GLY A 26 1.19 18.54 -0.92
C GLY A 26 2.38 17.96 -0.15
N GLY A 27 2.46 16.64 0.02
CA GLY A 27 3.56 15.97 0.72
C GLY A 27 4.84 15.88 -0.12
N ILE A 28 5.98 15.85 0.55
CA ILE A 28 7.30 15.69 -0.05
C ILE A 28 7.72 14.23 -0.03
N ALA A 29 8.14 13.73 -1.19
CA ALA A 29 8.48 12.33 -1.40
C ALA A 29 9.97 12.12 -1.74
N ALA A 30 10.52 11.01 -1.25
CA ALA A 30 11.85 10.55 -1.61
C ALA A 30 11.82 9.09 -2.10
N PHE A 31 12.70 8.78 -3.05
CA PHE A 31 12.88 7.45 -3.61
C PHE A 31 14.36 7.06 -3.60
N ILE A 32 14.68 6.02 -2.87
CA ILE A 32 16.03 5.42 -2.85
C ILE A 32 16.02 4.25 -3.81
N ASP A 33 16.58 4.47 -4.99
CA ASP A 33 16.65 3.51 -6.10
C ASP A 33 17.95 2.70 -6.03
N ALA A 34 17.96 1.70 -5.17
CA ALA A 34 19.12 0.80 -5.02
C ALA A 34 19.24 -0.23 -6.16
N GLU A 35 18.19 -0.44 -6.94
CA GLU A 35 18.21 -1.31 -8.13
C GLU A 35 18.65 -0.56 -9.40
N HIS A 36 18.72 0.78 -9.36
CA HIS A 36 18.98 1.65 -10.53
C HIS A 36 17.99 1.39 -11.68
N ALA A 37 16.74 1.17 -11.35
CA ALA A 37 15.69 0.71 -12.27
C ALA A 37 14.46 1.62 -12.33
N LEU A 38 14.48 2.77 -11.65
CA LEU A 38 13.39 3.74 -11.70
C LEU A 38 13.28 4.34 -13.10
N ASP A 39 12.13 4.11 -13.73
CA ASP A 39 11.75 4.77 -14.98
C ASP A 39 10.97 6.07 -14.68
N PRO A 40 11.55 7.25 -14.94
CA PRO A 40 10.89 8.53 -14.67
C PRO A 40 9.65 8.76 -15.54
N GLU A 41 9.62 8.23 -16.76
CA GLU A 41 8.47 8.39 -17.65
C GLU A 41 7.29 7.57 -17.15
N TYR A 42 7.57 6.32 -16.74
CA TYR A 42 6.55 5.50 -16.10
C TYR A 42 6.04 6.12 -14.80
N ALA A 43 6.92 6.66 -13.96
CA ALA A 43 6.52 7.36 -12.74
C ALA A 43 5.59 8.54 -13.03
N ARG A 44 5.87 9.35 -14.07
CA ARG A 44 4.99 10.46 -14.51
C ARG A 44 3.62 9.95 -14.97
N LEU A 45 3.57 8.86 -15.71
CA LEU A 45 2.30 8.25 -16.15
C LEU A 45 1.43 7.80 -14.97
N LEU A 46 2.04 7.42 -13.84
CA LEU A 46 1.36 7.08 -12.61
C LEU A 46 0.95 8.30 -11.76
N GLY A 47 1.26 9.52 -12.24
CA GLY A 47 0.92 10.77 -11.56
C GLY A 47 1.98 11.28 -10.58
N VAL A 48 3.19 10.69 -10.59
CA VAL A 48 4.30 11.21 -9.77
C VAL A 48 4.84 12.49 -10.37
N ASP A 49 4.93 13.53 -9.56
CA ASP A 49 5.69 14.73 -9.88
C ASP A 49 7.18 14.44 -9.73
N THR A 50 7.81 14.05 -10.86
CA THR A 50 9.22 13.67 -10.91
C THR A 50 10.17 14.85 -10.75
N ASP A 51 9.73 16.08 -10.99
CA ASP A 51 10.55 17.27 -10.85
C ASP A 51 10.71 17.66 -9.36
N ASN A 52 9.75 17.27 -8.52
CA ASN A 52 9.77 17.45 -7.07
C ASN A 52 10.02 16.14 -6.29
N LEU A 53 10.36 15.05 -6.97
CA LEU A 53 10.73 13.79 -6.30
C LEU A 53 12.23 13.79 -5.97
N LEU A 54 12.58 13.61 -4.70
CA LEU A 54 13.97 13.43 -4.28
C LEU A 54 14.42 11.99 -4.61
N VAL A 55 15.28 11.84 -5.61
CA VAL A 55 15.80 10.53 -6.04
C VAL A 55 17.26 10.40 -5.63
N SER A 56 17.61 9.25 -5.05
CA SER A 56 19.00 8.88 -4.77
C SER A 56 19.28 7.47 -5.26
N GLN A 57 20.45 7.28 -5.90
CA GLN A 57 20.94 6.00 -6.42
C GLN A 57 22.26 5.64 -5.75
N PRO A 58 22.22 5.10 -4.53
CA PRO A 58 23.41 4.79 -3.76
C PRO A 58 24.11 3.52 -4.27
N ASP A 59 25.46 3.48 -4.17
CA ASP A 59 26.27 2.34 -4.57
C ASP A 59 26.28 1.21 -3.52
N THR A 60 26.02 1.53 -2.25
CA THR A 60 26.08 0.56 -1.13
C THR A 60 24.84 0.63 -0.26
N GLY A 61 24.53 -0.48 0.42
CA GLY A 61 23.42 -0.54 1.37
C GLY A 61 23.58 0.42 2.54
N GLU A 62 24.81 0.67 3.01
CA GLU A 62 25.11 1.64 4.05
C GLU A 62 24.75 3.05 3.60
N GLN A 63 25.18 3.47 2.39
CA GLN A 63 24.82 4.79 1.85
C GLN A 63 23.32 4.95 1.70
N ALA A 64 22.63 3.95 1.15
CA ALA A 64 21.18 3.96 0.99
C ALA A 64 20.47 4.24 2.31
N LEU A 65 20.84 3.51 3.35
CA LEU A 65 20.18 3.59 4.66
C LEU A 65 20.59 4.83 5.45
N GLU A 66 21.81 5.34 5.26
CA GLU A 66 22.25 6.62 5.84
C GLU A 66 21.52 7.82 5.20
N ILE A 67 21.36 7.83 3.87
CA ILE A 67 20.57 8.85 3.17
C ILE A 67 19.13 8.80 3.65
N ALA A 68 18.54 7.61 3.74
CA ALA A 68 17.19 7.46 4.25
C ALA A 68 17.05 7.96 5.71
N ASP A 69 17.99 7.63 6.60
CA ASP A 69 17.99 8.10 7.99
C ASP A 69 18.11 9.64 8.07
N MET A 70 18.99 10.25 7.26
CA MET A 70 19.13 11.72 7.20
C MET A 70 17.85 12.41 6.71
N LEU A 71 17.24 11.90 5.64
CA LEU A 71 16.00 12.45 5.10
C LEU A 71 14.85 12.35 6.10
N VAL A 72 14.69 11.21 6.76
CA VAL A 72 13.68 11.02 7.79
C VAL A 72 13.92 11.95 9.00
N ARG A 73 15.16 12.09 9.47
CA ARG A 73 15.50 12.97 10.59
C ARG A 73 15.34 14.46 10.30
N SER A 74 15.38 14.85 9.03
CA SER A 74 15.13 16.24 8.65
C SER A 74 13.70 16.68 8.97
N GLY A 75 12.75 15.74 9.07
CA GLY A 75 11.33 16.01 9.24
C GLY A 75 10.68 16.71 8.04
N ALA A 76 11.40 16.80 6.91
CA ALA A 76 10.94 17.52 5.72
C ALA A 76 10.20 16.62 4.72
N ILE A 77 10.23 15.28 4.89
CA ILE A 77 9.61 14.34 3.95
C ILE A 77 8.46 13.59 4.60
N ASP A 78 7.39 13.37 3.83
CA ASP A 78 6.19 12.66 4.25
C ASP A 78 6.25 11.17 3.92
N ILE A 79 6.88 10.85 2.79
CA ILE A 79 7.02 9.47 2.33
C ILE A 79 8.42 9.22 1.76
N ILE A 80 8.99 8.06 2.09
CA ILE A 80 10.23 7.55 1.50
C ILE A 80 10.05 6.11 1.07
N VAL A 81 10.45 5.81 -0.16
CA VAL A 81 10.48 4.46 -0.72
C VAL A 81 11.92 3.99 -0.87
N ILE A 82 12.22 2.77 -0.46
CA ILE A 82 13.51 2.09 -0.68
C ILE A 82 13.24 0.88 -1.60
N ASP A 83 13.73 0.94 -2.82
CA ASP A 83 13.56 -0.10 -3.85
C ASP A 83 14.93 -0.63 -4.31
N SER A 84 15.34 -1.81 -3.94
CA SER A 84 14.71 -2.73 -3.03
C SER A 84 15.69 -3.18 -1.94
N VAL A 85 15.16 -3.75 -0.84
CA VAL A 85 16.00 -4.35 0.22
C VAL A 85 16.98 -5.39 -0.34
N ALA A 86 16.57 -6.12 -1.40
CA ALA A 86 17.42 -7.11 -2.05
C ALA A 86 18.70 -6.53 -2.65
N ALA A 87 18.66 -5.26 -3.09
CA ALA A 87 19.77 -4.56 -3.72
C ALA A 87 20.67 -3.81 -2.70
N LEU A 88 20.30 -3.77 -1.41
CA LEU A 88 21.11 -3.15 -0.37
C LEU A 88 22.34 -4.02 -0.04
N THR A 89 23.33 -4.01 -0.94
CA THR A 89 24.56 -4.78 -0.78
C THR A 89 25.49 -4.07 0.19
N PRO A 90 25.95 -4.75 1.25
CA PRO A 90 26.92 -4.19 2.18
C PRO A 90 28.24 -3.80 1.48
N LYS A 91 28.82 -2.67 1.89
CA LYS A 91 30.10 -2.18 1.33
C LYS A 91 31.20 -3.23 1.35
N ALA A 92 31.30 -3.96 2.47
CA ALA A 92 32.30 -5.02 2.62
C ALA A 92 32.13 -6.18 1.62
N GLU A 93 30.91 -6.42 1.14
CA GLU A 93 30.61 -7.42 0.12
C GLU A 93 31.01 -6.92 -1.28
N ILE A 94 30.87 -5.61 -1.54
CA ILE A 94 31.27 -4.98 -2.81
C ILE A 94 32.80 -4.90 -2.93
N GLU A 95 33.50 -4.60 -1.83
CA GLU A 95 34.95 -4.47 -1.76
C GLU A 95 35.69 -5.82 -1.62
N GLY A 96 34.96 -6.91 -1.30
CA GLY A 96 35.51 -8.25 -1.18
C GLY A 96 35.83 -8.90 -2.53
N GLU A 97 36.60 -10.02 -2.50
CA GLU A 97 36.91 -10.80 -3.69
C GLU A 97 35.75 -11.70 -4.10
N MET A 98 35.66 -12.04 -5.39
CA MET A 98 34.66 -12.98 -5.88
C MET A 98 34.87 -14.36 -5.24
N GLY A 99 33.85 -14.81 -4.49
CA GLY A 99 33.85 -16.08 -3.75
C GLY A 99 33.98 -15.92 -2.24
N ASP A 100 34.23 -14.72 -1.74
CA ASP A 100 34.22 -14.45 -0.30
C ASP A 100 32.83 -14.69 0.30
N SER A 101 32.83 -15.28 1.51
CA SER A 101 31.57 -15.56 2.22
C SER A 101 31.19 -14.40 3.15
N HIS A 102 30.19 -13.65 2.77
CA HIS A 102 29.66 -12.51 3.53
C HIS A 102 28.31 -12.81 4.22
N VAL A 103 28.20 -14.01 4.78
CA VAL A 103 26.93 -14.49 5.37
C VAL A 103 26.42 -13.54 6.46
N GLY A 104 25.19 -13.06 6.26
CA GLY A 104 24.45 -12.29 7.25
C GLY A 104 24.81 -10.82 7.38
N LEU A 105 25.74 -10.27 6.59
CA LEU A 105 26.09 -8.84 6.63
C LEU A 105 24.86 -7.96 6.33
N GLN A 106 24.13 -8.25 5.25
CA GLN A 106 22.92 -7.50 4.90
C GLN A 106 21.87 -7.55 6.02
N ALA A 107 21.68 -8.70 6.67
CA ALA A 107 20.73 -8.82 7.78
C ALA A 107 21.16 -8.01 9.02
N ARG A 108 22.47 -7.90 9.29
CA ARG A 108 23.02 -7.06 10.36
C ARG A 108 22.83 -5.58 10.04
N LEU A 109 23.15 -5.17 8.80
CA LEU A 109 22.95 -3.81 8.31
C LEU A 109 21.49 -3.38 8.43
N MET A 110 20.55 -4.18 7.95
CA MET A 110 19.11 -3.92 8.08
C MET A 110 18.68 -3.83 9.55
N SER A 111 19.16 -4.72 10.41
CA SER A 111 18.82 -4.70 11.84
C SER A 111 19.31 -3.42 12.52
N GLN A 112 20.52 -2.96 12.18
CA GLN A 112 21.10 -1.73 12.71
C GLN A 112 20.34 -0.49 12.22
N ALA A 113 20.09 -0.40 10.92
CA ALA A 113 19.40 0.73 10.30
C ALA A 113 17.97 0.88 10.85
N LEU A 114 17.19 -0.20 10.87
CA LEU A 114 15.81 -0.16 11.36
C LEU A 114 15.74 0.25 12.83
N ARG A 115 16.72 -0.16 13.65
CA ARG A 115 16.82 0.24 15.05
C ARG A 115 17.06 1.74 15.20
N LYS A 116 17.89 2.33 14.33
CA LYS A 116 18.16 3.78 14.29
C LYS A 116 16.96 4.57 13.78
N MET A 117 16.36 4.10 12.69
CA MET A 117 15.31 4.84 11.96
C MET A 117 13.94 4.80 12.66
N THR A 118 13.64 3.76 13.45
CA THR A 118 12.29 3.59 14.03
C THR A 118 11.86 4.80 14.87
N GLY A 119 12.74 5.31 15.72
CA GLY A 119 12.44 6.51 16.53
C GLY A 119 12.31 7.78 15.68
N ALA A 120 13.17 7.92 14.67
CA ALA A 120 13.13 9.04 13.74
C ALA A 120 11.82 9.06 12.91
N LEU A 121 11.42 7.92 12.36
CA LEU A 121 10.16 7.75 11.62
C LEU A 121 8.93 8.10 12.49
N TYR A 122 8.94 7.67 13.74
CA TYR A 122 7.85 8.01 14.67
C TYR A 122 7.77 9.52 14.93
N ASN A 123 8.91 10.16 15.20
CA ASN A 123 8.96 11.57 15.52
C ASN A 123 8.68 12.50 14.34
N SER A 124 9.10 12.10 13.12
CA SER A 124 8.89 12.89 11.91
C SER A 124 7.51 12.69 11.27
N GLY A 125 6.79 11.62 11.64
CA GLY A 125 5.55 11.24 10.95
C GLY A 125 5.77 10.66 9.55
N THR A 126 7.01 10.48 9.11
CA THR A 126 7.35 9.99 7.76
C THR A 126 6.91 8.55 7.57
N THR A 127 6.27 8.25 6.45
CA THR A 127 5.96 6.89 6.03
C THR A 127 7.12 6.29 5.23
N ALA A 128 7.75 5.23 5.74
CA ALA A 128 8.78 4.49 5.01
C ALA A 128 8.21 3.20 4.40
N ILE A 129 8.38 3.04 3.08
CA ILE A 129 8.01 1.85 2.32
C ILE A 129 9.29 1.14 1.87
N PHE A 130 9.46 -0.10 2.32
CA PHE A 130 10.53 -0.99 1.88
C PHE A 130 9.96 -1.99 0.88
N ILE A 131 10.44 -1.95 -0.34
CA ILE A 131 10.14 -2.97 -1.35
C ILE A 131 11.08 -4.14 -1.13
N ASN A 132 10.56 -5.36 -1.17
CA ASN A 132 11.36 -6.56 -0.92
C ASN A 132 11.05 -7.67 -1.93
N GLN A 133 12.04 -8.50 -2.19
CA GLN A 133 11.93 -9.65 -3.06
C GLN A 133 11.75 -10.92 -2.25
N LEU A 134 11.09 -11.91 -2.84
CA LEU A 134 11.01 -13.26 -2.31
C LEU A 134 12.21 -14.10 -2.79
N ARG A 135 12.68 -14.94 -1.88
CA ARG A 135 13.68 -15.98 -2.14
C ARG A 135 13.14 -17.31 -1.62
N GLU A 136 13.52 -18.38 -2.24
CA GLU A 136 13.19 -19.71 -1.78
C GLU A 136 14.30 -20.28 -0.90
N LYS A 137 13.93 -20.85 0.24
CA LYS A 137 14.84 -21.61 1.10
C LYS A 137 14.92 -23.04 0.61
N ILE A 138 16.12 -23.47 0.30
CA ILE A 138 16.41 -24.86 -0.06
C ILE A 138 16.22 -25.76 1.16
N GLY A 139 15.57 -26.92 0.99
CA GLY A 139 15.45 -27.96 2.03
C GLY A 139 14.32 -27.76 3.04
N VAL A 140 13.37 -26.85 2.81
CA VAL A 140 12.17 -26.73 3.66
C VAL A 140 11.17 -27.82 3.31
N MET A 141 11.03 -28.82 4.16
CA MET A 141 10.07 -29.93 3.98
C MET A 141 8.65 -29.59 4.47
N PHE A 142 8.51 -28.63 5.41
CA PHE A 142 7.22 -28.23 5.99
C PHE A 142 7.12 -26.70 6.07
N GLY A 143 5.93 -26.14 5.77
CA GLY A 143 5.66 -24.71 5.75
C GLY A 143 6.01 -24.06 4.42
N SER A 144 5.97 -22.71 4.36
CA SER A 144 6.32 -21.97 3.14
C SER A 144 7.84 -21.88 2.98
N PRO A 145 8.40 -22.30 1.84
CA PRO A 145 9.82 -22.11 1.54
C PRO A 145 10.16 -20.64 1.28
N GLU A 146 9.17 -19.81 1.00
CA GLU A 146 9.39 -18.39 0.67
C GLU A 146 9.86 -17.57 1.86
N THR A 147 10.84 -16.72 1.63
CA THR A 147 11.36 -15.76 2.61
C THR A 147 11.74 -14.46 1.93
N THR A 148 11.67 -13.34 2.67
CA THR A 148 12.16 -12.06 2.18
C THR A 148 13.65 -11.89 2.42
N THR A 149 14.33 -11.05 1.61
CA THR A 149 15.75 -10.70 1.77
C THR A 149 15.99 -9.76 2.96
N GLY A 150 17.25 -9.54 3.34
CA GLY A 150 17.60 -8.61 4.43
C GLY A 150 17.35 -9.15 5.85
N GLY A 151 17.12 -10.47 5.99
CA GLY A 151 16.94 -11.12 7.27
C GLY A 151 15.54 -10.95 7.88
N LYS A 152 15.44 -11.09 9.21
CA LYS A 152 14.15 -11.08 9.91
C LYS A 152 13.76 -9.70 10.48
N ALA A 153 14.67 -8.73 10.52
CA ALA A 153 14.45 -7.48 11.23
C ALA A 153 13.25 -6.69 10.69
N LEU A 154 13.17 -6.47 9.36
CA LEU A 154 12.09 -5.73 8.74
C LEU A 154 10.72 -6.37 9.03
N LYS A 155 10.63 -7.69 9.06
CA LYS A 155 9.43 -8.44 9.41
C LYS A 155 8.88 -8.08 10.81
N PHE A 156 9.75 -7.77 11.77
CA PHE A 156 9.36 -7.37 13.12
C PHE A 156 9.08 -5.87 13.21
N TYR A 157 9.93 -5.04 12.61
CA TYR A 157 9.83 -3.58 12.69
C TYR A 157 8.65 -3.03 11.88
N ALA A 158 8.35 -3.56 10.69
CA ALA A 158 7.27 -3.08 9.85
C ALA A 158 5.91 -3.10 10.59
N SER A 159 5.20 -1.98 10.57
CA SER A 159 3.84 -1.86 11.10
C SER A 159 2.84 -2.54 10.18
N VAL A 160 3.04 -2.44 8.88
CA VAL A 160 2.21 -3.07 7.84
C VAL A 160 3.09 -3.90 6.93
N ARG A 161 2.66 -5.11 6.58
CA ARG A 161 3.31 -5.97 5.59
C ARG A 161 2.30 -6.45 4.57
N CYS A 162 2.62 -6.26 3.31
CA CYS A 162 1.78 -6.60 2.17
C CYS A 162 2.48 -7.64 1.29
N ASP A 163 1.81 -8.75 1.07
CA ASP A 163 2.15 -9.77 0.06
C ASP A 163 1.40 -9.43 -1.22
N ILE A 164 2.13 -9.11 -2.29
CA ILE A 164 1.55 -8.74 -3.59
C ILE A 164 1.88 -9.78 -4.65
N ARG A 165 0.84 -10.25 -5.36
CA ARG A 165 0.98 -11.32 -6.35
C ARG A 165 0.14 -11.05 -7.58
N ARG A 166 0.71 -11.27 -8.76
CA ARG A 166 -0.05 -11.38 -10.00
C ARG A 166 -0.84 -12.68 -9.98
N ILE A 167 -2.14 -12.60 -10.21
CA ILE A 167 -3.04 -13.77 -10.24
C ILE A 167 -3.54 -14.10 -11.64
N GLN A 168 -3.58 -13.11 -12.54
CA GLN A 168 -4.03 -13.30 -13.92
C GLN A 168 -3.41 -12.25 -14.83
N THR A 169 -3.13 -12.61 -16.08
CA THR A 169 -2.82 -11.64 -17.14
C THR A 169 -4.11 -11.20 -17.82
N LEU A 170 -4.32 -9.89 -17.93
CA LEU A 170 -5.44 -9.29 -18.63
C LEU A 170 -5.10 -9.18 -20.11
N LYS A 171 -6.04 -9.53 -20.97
CA LYS A 171 -5.85 -9.52 -22.41
C LYS A 171 -7.00 -8.82 -23.12
N ASP A 172 -6.67 -8.09 -24.19
CA ASP A 172 -7.61 -7.65 -25.21
C ASP A 172 -7.30 -8.42 -26.52
N GLY A 173 -8.20 -9.33 -26.90
CA GLY A 173 -7.91 -10.29 -27.94
C GLY A 173 -6.73 -11.21 -27.58
N GLN A 174 -5.63 -11.09 -28.33
CA GLN A 174 -4.38 -11.84 -28.07
C GLN A 174 -3.35 -11.03 -27.29
N ASP A 175 -3.50 -9.72 -27.20
CA ASP A 175 -2.53 -8.83 -26.61
C ASP A 175 -2.70 -8.75 -25.08
N ALA A 176 -1.59 -8.86 -24.37
CA ALA A 176 -1.57 -8.65 -22.91
C ALA A 176 -1.57 -7.14 -22.62
N ILE A 177 -2.63 -6.66 -21.98
CA ILE A 177 -2.84 -5.23 -21.66
C ILE A 177 -2.60 -4.88 -20.21
N GLY A 178 -2.46 -5.87 -19.33
CA GLY A 178 -2.27 -5.65 -17.91
C GLY A 178 -2.27 -6.93 -17.10
N ASN A 179 -2.28 -6.79 -15.79
CA ASN A 179 -2.33 -7.90 -14.85
C ASN A 179 -3.37 -7.66 -13.77
N ARG A 180 -4.14 -8.69 -13.44
CA ARG A 180 -4.91 -8.75 -12.20
C ARG A 180 -3.95 -9.09 -11.07
N THR A 181 -3.96 -8.25 -10.05
CA THR A 181 -3.03 -8.33 -8.92
C THR A 181 -3.82 -8.45 -7.63
N LYS A 182 -3.31 -9.29 -6.73
CA LYS A 182 -3.82 -9.50 -5.39
C LYS A 182 -2.80 -8.99 -4.37
N LEU A 183 -3.23 -8.10 -3.49
CA LEU A 183 -2.46 -7.61 -2.35
C LEU A 183 -3.13 -8.11 -1.07
N LYS A 184 -2.38 -8.87 -0.28
CA LYS A 184 -2.82 -9.39 1.02
C LYS A 184 -2.05 -8.71 2.14
N ILE A 185 -2.76 -8.12 3.08
CA ILE A 185 -2.16 -7.56 4.29
C ILE A 185 -1.90 -8.69 5.28
N VAL A 186 -0.65 -9.13 5.40
CA VAL A 186 -0.26 -10.26 6.26
C VAL A 186 0.11 -9.85 7.68
N LYS A 187 0.36 -8.57 7.89
CA LYS A 187 0.60 -7.97 9.21
C LYS A 187 0.08 -6.53 9.19
N ASN A 188 -0.63 -6.15 10.24
CA ASN A 188 -1.06 -4.78 10.45
C ASN A 188 -1.10 -4.47 11.94
N LYS A 189 -0.44 -3.39 12.36
CA LYS A 189 -0.44 -2.89 13.74
C LYS A 189 -1.38 -1.70 13.95
N VAL A 190 -1.89 -1.12 12.88
CA VAL A 190 -2.71 0.11 12.91
C VAL A 190 -4.18 -0.14 12.54
N SER A 191 -4.51 -1.36 12.08
CA SER A 191 -5.88 -1.78 11.73
C SER A 191 -5.95 -3.32 11.73
N PRO A 192 -7.14 -3.95 11.71
CA PRO A 192 -7.26 -5.39 11.57
C PRO A 192 -6.52 -5.94 10.37
N PRO A 193 -5.66 -6.98 10.53
CA PRO A 193 -4.89 -7.58 9.45
C PRO A 193 -5.74 -8.51 8.57
N PHE A 194 -5.09 -9.12 7.57
CA PHE A 194 -5.59 -10.18 6.67
C PHE A 194 -6.63 -9.74 5.65
N LYS A 195 -6.85 -8.42 5.50
CA LYS A 195 -7.63 -7.90 4.38
C LYS A 195 -6.91 -8.18 3.05
N ILE A 196 -7.71 -8.37 2.01
CA ILE A 196 -7.26 -8.63 0.65
C ILE A 196 -7.87 -7.56 -0.24
N ALA A 197 -7.04 -6.99 -1.12
CA ALA A 197 -7.48 -6.17 -2.24
C ALA A 197 -7.06 -6.83 -3.55
N GLU A 198 -7.97 -6.85 -4.52
CA GLU A 198 -7.68 -7.29 -5.89
C GLU A 198 -7.95 -6.13 -6.83
N PHE A 199 -6.99 -5.82 -7.68
CA PHE A 199 -7.06 -4.70 -8.61
C PHE A 199 -6.30 -5.01 -9.89
N ASP A 200 -6.61 -4.26 -10.94
CA ASP A 200 -5.98 -4.39 -12.23
C ASP A 200 -4.85 -3.36 -12.37
N ILE A 201 -3.65 -3.82 -12.74
CA ILE A 201 -2.53 -2.98 -13.15
C ILE A 201 -2.47 -3.02 -14.66
N MET A 202 -2.72 -1.89 -15.31
CA MET A 202 -2.66 -1.74 -16.76
C MET A 202 -1.26 -1.32 -17.19
N TYR A 203 -0.77 -1.87 -18.30
CA TYR A 203 0.55 -1.52 -18.79
C TYR A 203 0.59 -0.07 -19.26
N GLY A 204 1.57 0.69 -18.78
CA GLY A 204 1.72 2.11 -19.06
C GLY A 204 0.76 3.06 -18.30
N GLU A 205 -0.24 2.53 -17.59
CA GLU A 205 -1.25 3.34 -16.88
C GLU A 205 -1.24 3.11 -15.35
N GLY A 206 -0.71 1.97 -14.89
CA GLY A 206 -0.70 1.59 -13.50
C GLY A 206 -2.02 1.00 -12.99
N ILE A 207 -2.37 1.24 -11.74
CA ILE A 207 -3.59 0.72 -11.11
C ILE A 207 -4.80 1.42 -11.70
N SER A 208 -5.73 0.63 -12.33
CA SER A 208 -6.95 1.17 -12.88
C SER A 208 -7.99 1.43 -11.80
N ARG A 209 -8.30 2.71 -11.59
CA ARG A 209 -9.39 3.18 -10.73
C ARG A 209 -10.73 2.67 -11.22
N GLU A 210 -11.00 2.81 -12.52
CA GLU A 210 -12.28 2.45 -13.14
C GLU A 210 -12.54 0.94 -13.04
N SER A 211 -11.49 0.11 -13.20
CA SER A 211 -11.62 -1.33 -12.98
C SER A 211 -12.03 -1.66 -11.54
N SER A 212 -11.49 -0.93 -10.56
CA SER A 212 -11.83 -1.09 -9.14
C SER A 212 -13.26 -0.62 -8.86
N ILE A 213 -13.70 0.50 -9.45
CA ILE A 213 -15.09 0.99 -9.36
C ILE A 213 -16.06 -0.04 -9.92
N ILE A 214 -15.76 -0.67 -11.08
CA ILE A 214 -16.61 -1.69 -11.66
C ILE A 214 -16.71 -2.91 -10.75
N ASP A 215 -15.56 -3.41 -10.24
CA ASP A 215 -15.54 -4.60 -9.41
C ASP A 215 -16.32 -4.39 -8.11
N LEU A 216 -16.03 -3.30 -7.38
CA LEU A 216 -16.72 -2.96 -6.14
C LEU A 216 -18.17 -2.56 -6.39
N GLY A 217 -18.46 -1.87 -7.50
CA GLY A 217 -19.80 -1.52 -7.92
C GLY A 217 -20.68 -2.75 -8.15
N VAL A 218 -20.13 -3.80 -8.75
CA VAL A 218 -20.83 -5.09 -8.92
C VAL A 218 -20.98 -5.81 -7.59
N GLU A 219 -19.92 -5.86 -6.77
CA GLU A 219 -19.93 -6.53 -5.47
C GLU A 219 -20.97 -5.94 -4.52
N HIS A 220 -21.12 -4.61 -4.54
CA HIS A 220 -22.04 -3.90 -3.66
C HIS A 220 -23.40 -3.59 -4.30
N GLY A 221 -23.64 -4.04 -5.53
CA GLY A 221 -24.94 -3.99 -6.21
C GLY A 221 -25.28 -2.64 -6.86
N PHE A 222 -24.34 -1.70 -6.96
CA PHE A 222 -24.52 -0.44 -7.69
C PHE A 222 -24.47 -0.66 -9.20
N ILE A 223 -23.55 -1.50 -9.66
CA ILE A 223 -23.43 -1.90 -11.06
C ILE A 223 -24.01 -3.30 -11.23
N LYS A 224 -24.93 -3.47 -12.17
CA LYS A 224 -25.51 -4.77 -12.53
C LYS A 224 -24.69 -5.42 -13.63
N LYS A 225 -24.29 -6.68 -13.40
CA LYS A 225 -23.65 -7.52 -14.41
C LYS A 225 -24.65 -8.58 -14.89
N SER A 226 -25.01 -8.52 -16.18
CA SER A 226 -25.89 -9.50 -16.81
C SER A 226 -25.15 -10.13 -18.01
N GLY A 227 -24.70 -11.37 -17.85
CA GLY A 227 -23.79 -12.01 -18.82
C GLY A 227 -22.49 -11.20 -18.96
N SER A 228 -22.24 -10.68 -20.15
CA SER A 228 -21.09 -9.81 -20.45
C SER A 228 -21.39 -8.31 -20.31
N TRP A 229 -22.62 -7.91 -20.06
CA TRP A 229 -23.04 -6.52 -19.99
C TRP A 229 -22.94 -5.95 -18.58
N PHE A 230 -22.45 -4.73 -18.50
CA PHE A 230 -22.42 -3.92 -17.27
C PHE A 230 -23.38 -2.75 -17.44
N THR A 231 -24.24 -2.51 -16.43
CA THR A 231 -25.23 -1.44 -16.44
C THR A 231 -25.26 -0.72 -15.11
N TYR A 232 -25.48 0.59 -15.15
CA TYR A 232 -25.65 1.45 -13.98
C TYR A 232 -26.92 2.26 -14.13
N GLU A 233 -27.85 2.19 -13.17
CA GLU A 233 -29.16 2.88 -13.15
C GLU A 233 -30.01 2.70 -14.42
N GLY A 234 -29.77 1.62 -15.18
CA GLY A 234 -30.48 1.30 -16.43
C GLY A 234 -29.66 1.58 -17.69
N ASP A 235 -28.63 2.41 -17.60
CA ASP A 235 -27.76 2.76 -18.71
C ASP A 235 -26.62 1.72 -18.89
N GLN A 236 -26.27 1.42 -20.14
CA GLN A 236 -25.23 0.46 -20.47
C GLN A 236 -23.86 1.11 -20.39
N LEU A 237 -23.00 0.61 -19.48
CA LEU A 237 -21.57 1.00 -19.43
C LEU A 237 -20.75 0.31 -20.52
N GLY A 238 -21.12 -0.92 -20.92
CA GLY A 238 -20.42 -1.63 -22.00
C GLY A 238 -20.53 -3.14 -21.94
N GLN A 239 -20.20 -3.78 -23.05
CA GLN A 239 -20.08 -5.24 -23.15
C GLN A 239 -18.63 -5.67 -22.87
N GLY A 240 -18.42 -6.34 -21.74
CA GLY A 240 -17.10 -6.69 -21.23
C GLY A 240 -16.52 -5.61 -20.33
N LYS A 241 -15.64 -6.03 -19.38
CA LYS A 241 -15.04 -5.14 -18.39
C LYS A 241 -14.19 -4.03 -19.04
N GLU A 242 -13.52 -4.37 -20.14
CA GLU A 242 -12.67 -3.44 -20.91
C GLU A 242 -13.46 -2.23 -21.41
N LYS A 243 -14.61 -2.50 -22.10
CA LYS A 243 -15.45 -1.42 -22.63
C LYS A 243 -16.10 -0.60 -21.52
N ALA A 244 -16.53 -1.26 -20.44
CA ALA A 244 -17.08 -0.55 -19.28
C ALA A 244 -16.03 0.33 -18.60
N ARG A 245 -14.76 -0.12 -18.50
CA ARG A 245 -13.64 0.66 -18.00
C ARG A 245 -13.39 1.90 -18.87
N ASN A 246 -13.29 1.71 -20.18
CA ASN A 246 -13.07 2.82 -21.12
C ASN A 246 -14.22 3.83 -21.06
N PHE A 247 -15.46 3.36 -20.96
CA PHE A 247 -16.63 4.23 -20.79
C PHE A 247 -16.53 5.09 -19.52
N LEU A 248 -16.17 4.50 -18.36
CA LEU A 248 -15.98 5.26 -17.13
C LEU A 248 -14.80 6.24 -17.23
N LYS A 249 -13.75 5.88 -17.97
CA LYS A 249 -12.59 6.75 -18.21
C LYS A 249 -12.97 7.99 -19.05
N GLU A 250 -13.88 7.82 -20.02
CA GLU A 250 -14.44 8.90 -20.83
C GLU A 250 -15.52 9.73 -20.10
N ASN A 251 -16.09 9.18 -19.01
CA ASN A 251 -17.13 9.82 -18.20
C ASN A 251 -16.69 9.91 -16.72
N PRO A 252 -15.74 10.78 -16.37
CA PRO A 252 -15.17 10.86 -15.03
C PRO A 252 -16.21 11.25 -13.96
N ASP A 253 -17.17 12.13 -14.28
CA ASP A 253 -18.23 12.54 -13.35
C ASP A 253 -19.07 11.33 -12.89
N LEU A 254 -19.38 10.42 -13.81
CA LEU A 254 -20.09 9.18 -13.49
C LEU A 254 -19.24 8.23 -12.65
N ALA A 255 -17.95 8.14 -12.95
CA ALA A 255 -17.02 7.35 -12.15
C ALA A 255 -16.93 7.88 -10.72
N ASP A 256 -16.83 9.21 -10.53
CA ASP A 256 -16.82 9.88 -9.23
C ASP A 256 -18.12 9.63 -8.45
N GLU A 257 -19.27 9.69 -9.11
CA GLU A 257 -20.57 9.42 -8.51
C GLU A 257 -20.65 7.99 -7.96
N ILE A 258 -20.28 6.99 -8.78
CA ILE A 258 -20.32 5.58 -8.38
C ILE A 258 -19.33 5.33 -7.23
N GLU A 259 -18.12 5.88 -7.33
CA GLU A 259 -17.09 5.76 -6.28
C GLU A 259 -17.57 6.36 -4.95
N LYS A 260 -18.19 7.54 -4.99
CA LYS A 260 -18.78 8.17 -3.79
C LYS A 260 -19.82 7.26 -3.14
N LYS A 261 -20.72 6.67 -3.92
CA LYS A 261 -21.72 5.71 -3.42
C LYS A 261 -21.08 4.47 -2.79
N ILE A 262 -19.98 3.95 -3.39
CA ILE A 262 -19.23 2.83 -2.85
C ILE A 262 -18.56 3.22 -1.51
N PHE A 263 -17.92 4.39 -1.41
CA PHE A 263 -17.27 4.86 -0.19
C PHE A 263 -18.25 5.07 0.95
N VAL A 264 -19.41 5.67 0.68
CA VAL A 264 -20.48 5.79 1.67
C VAL A 264 -20.94 4.41 2.17
N LYS A 265 -21.13 3.45 1.26
CA LYS A 265 -21.53 2.08 1.62
C LYS A 265 -20.50 1.35 2.46
N LEU A 266 -19.21 1.61 2.21
CA LEU A 266 -18.10 0.99 2.93
C LEU A 266 -17.73 1.72 4.23
N GLY A 267 -18.30 2.88 4.48
CA GLY A 267 -17.94 3.71 5.64
C GLY A 267 -16.49 4.22 5.58
N VAL A 268 -15.99 4.58 4.37
CA VAL A 268 -14.62 4.96 4.14
C VAL A 268 -14.53 6.38 3.57
N GLY A 269 -13.56 7.17 4.09
CA GLY A 269 -13.23 8.49 3.59
C GLY A 269 -14.21 9.60 4.02
N ALA A 270 -13.96 10.82 3.52
CA ALA A 270 -14.77 12.02 3.81
C ALA A 270 -16.24 11.87 3.40
N ALA A 271 -16.49 11.19 2.28
CA ALA A 271 -17.86 10.94 1.79
C ALA A 271 -18.75 10.14 2.77
N ALA A 272 -18.14 9.25 3.57
CA ALA A 272 -18.87 8.52 4.61
C ALA A 272 -19.10 9.38 5.86
N ALA A 273 -18.19 10.30 6.19
CA ALA A 273 -18.35 11.23 7.29
C ALA A 273 -19.48 12.25 7.01
N GLU A 274 -19.51 12.83 5.79
CA GLU A 274 -20.59 13.73 5.34
C GLU A 274 -21.96 13.04 5.36
N ALA A 275 -22.05 11.79 4.88
CA ALA A 275 -23.30 11.03 4.88
C ALA A 275 -23.76 10.64 6.30
N GLY A 276 -22.83 10.50 7.26
CA GLY A 276 -23.13 10.25 8.67
C GLY A 276 -23.70 11.49 9.39
N GLU A 277 -23.25 12.70 9.01
CA GLU A 277 -23.75 13.97 9.53
C GLU A 277 -25.17 14.28 9.00
N ASP A 278 -25.46 13.99 7.74
CA ASP A 278 -26.80 14.16 7.17
C ASP A 278 -27.85 13.25 7.83
N VAL A 279 -27.46 12.04 8.24
CA VAL A 279 -28.37 11.10 8.93
C VAL A 279 -28.58 11.51 10.40
N ALA A 280 -27.61 12.18 11.02
CA ALA A 280 -27.73 12.65 12.40
C ALA A 280 -28.63 13.90 12.56
N MET A 281 -28.90 14.64 11.48
CA MET A 281 -29.79 15.83 11.48
C MET A 281 -31.25 15.50 11.28
N ASP A 282 -31.62 14.28 10.93
CA ASP A 282 -33.02 13.89 10.64
C ASP A 282 -33.63 12.92 11.67
N VAL A 283 -33.29 13.10 12.97
CA VAL A 283 -33.99 12.44 14.07
C VAL A 283 -34.95 13.46 14.71
N PRO A 284 -36.27 13.42 14.42
CA PRO A 284 -37.21 14.28 15.12
C PRO A 284 -37.44 13.73 16.52
N GLY A 285 -37.09 14.50 17.53
CA GLY A 285 -37.62 14.40 18.88
C GLY A 285 -36.79 13.56 19.85
N ALA A 286 -35.88 14.20 20.53
CA ALA A 286 -35.45 13.79 21.87
C ALA A 286 -35.37 15.02 22.77
N ASP A 287 -36.56 15.60 23.02
CA ASP A 287 -36.84 16.39 24.24
C ASP A 287 -37.46 15.42 25.27
N ASP A 288 -36.61 14.86 26.13
CA ASP A 288 -37.01 14.31 27.40
C ASP A 288 -35.88 14.46 28.41
N PRO A 289 -36.05 15.28 29.45
CA PRO A 289 -35.03 15.48 30.47
C PRO A 289 -35.01 14.28 31.41
N LEU A 290 -33.96 13.45 31.29
CA LEU A 290 -33.71 12.39 32.27
C LEU A 290 -33.21 13.02 33.56
N THR A 291 -34.03 12.84 34.58
CA THR A 291 -33.81 13.14 35.99
C THR A 291 -32.57 12.41 36.53
N ASP A 292 -31.73 13.19 37.25
CA ASP A 292 -30.69 12.70 38.13
C ASP A 292 -31.25 11.69 39.14
N GLU A 293 -30.83 10.45 39.08
CA GLU A 293 -30.74 9.57 40.23
C GLU A 293 -29.37 8.91 40.26
N ALA A 294 -28.56 9.42 41.22
CA ALA A 294 -27.29 8.84 41.62
C ALA A 294 -27.49 7.44 42.21
N VAL A 295 -26.79 6.46 41.68
CA VAL A 295 -26.56 5.19 42.40
C VAL A 295 -25.09 4.94 42.53
N ASP A 296 -24.60 5.21 43.75
CA ASP A 296 -23.33 4.70 44.28
C ASP A 296 -23.33 3.18 44.29
N LEU A 297 -22.40 2.56 43.55
CA LEU A 297 -21.96 1.18 43.82
C LEU A 297 -20.50 1.04 43.39
N VAL A 298 -19.60 1.29 44.36
CA VAL A 298 -18.20 0.84 44.30
C VAL A 298 -18.10 -0.44 45.12
N PRO A 299 -17.69 -1.58 44.63
CA PRO A 299 -17.21 -2.66 45.46
C PRO A 299 -15.73 -2.51 45.74
N ASN A 300 -15.39 -2.46 47.00
CA ASN A 300 -14.04 -2.64 47.54
C ASN A 300 -13.48 -4.00 47.09
N VAL A 301 -12.29 -3.98 46.54
CA VAL A 301 -11.46 -5.18 46.38
C VAL A 301 -10.26 -5.02 47.30
N ASP A 302 -10.27 -5.80 48.40
CA ASP A 302 -9.13 -5.97 49.26
C ASP A 302 -8.02 -6.73 48.53
N PHE A 303 -6.83 -6.18 48.53
CA PHE A 303 -5.59 -6.88 48.20
C PHE A 303 -5.04 -7.51 49.46
N ASP A 304 -5.13 -8.82 49.58
CA ASP A 304 -4.29 -9.58 50.51
C ASP A 304 -2.97 -9.95 49.83
N ASP A 305 -1.88 -9.58 50.51
CA ASP A 305 -0.51 -10.01 50.29
C ASP A 305 -0.38 -11.54 50.57
N ASP A 306 0.24 -12.27 49.61
CA ASP A 306 1.16 -13.38 49.86
C ASP A 306 2.02 -13.67 48.62
#